data_e8afaf804efd6f750186c946c4d76989
#
_entry.id   e8afaf804efd6f750186c946c4d76989
#
_cell.length_a   1.000
_cell.length_b   1.000
_cell.length_c   1.000
_cell.angle_alpha   90.00
_cell.angle_beta   90.00
_cell.angle_gamma   90.00
#
_symmetry.space_group_name_H-M   'P 1'
#
loop_
_entity.id
_entity.type
_entity.pdbx_description
1 polymer ?
#
loop_
_entity_poly.entity_id
_entity_poly.type
_entity_poly.pdbx_seq_one_letter_code
_entity_poly.pdbx_strand_id
1 'polypeptide(L)'
;MDDINNQQETLSDNINNIFGEIKVVDTKRRGILDNIKKVEELESKYHAYQYYLDAVKRDGVPYELITKALPTIEGEVNNILAQLVDFQMLFEMDGKNINNYIVYDDDNVWPLELSSGMERFISSLAIRVGLINVSNLPRSNFLAIDEGWGTMDSDNLNSVYSLFQYLKSQFQFTLIVSHIDSMRDAVDSLLEIKKEKSFSSINFD
;
A
#
# COMPACT_ATOMS: atom_id res chain seq x y z
N MET A 1 48.11 -77.92 24.25
CA MET A 1 46.61 -77.70 24.16
C MET A 1 46.20 -76.41 24.85
N ASP A 2 46.78 -76.00 25.96
CA ASP A 2 46.42 -74.79 26.71
C ASP A 2 46.68 -73.48 25.94
N ASP A 3 47.72 -73.42 25.14
CA ASP A 3 48.10 -72.25 24.37
C ASP A 3 47.11 -71.91 23.24
N ILE A 4 46.54 -72.98 22.60
CA ILE A 4 45.53 -72.83 21.57
C ILE A 4 44.18 -72.37 22.17
N ASN A 5 43.84 -72.86 23.35
CA ASN A 5 42.61 -72.46 24.05
C ASN A 5 42.71 -70.99 24.47
N ASN A 6 43.86 -70.54 25.00
CA ASN A 6 44.08 -69.13 25.38
C ASN A 6 44.00 -68.21 24.18
N GLN A 7 44.59 -68.62 23.05
CA GLN A 7 44.47 -67.81 21.79
C GLN A 7 43.02 -67.74 21.29
N GLN A 8 42.25 -68.82 21.41
CA GLN A 8 40.88 -68.88 20.98
C GLN A 8 39.98 -67.97 21.88
N GLU A 9 40.22 -67.95 23.16
CA GLU A 9 39.50 -67.08 24.11
C GLU A 9 39.83 -65.61 23.86
N THR A 10 41.07 -65.25 23.66
CA THR A 10 41.50 -63.86 23.32
C THR A 10 40.89 -63.41 21.98
N LEU A 11 40.82 -64.27 20.96
CA LEU A 11 40.23 -63.97 19.67
C LEU A 11 38.71 -63.76 19.78
N SER A 12 38.02 -64.60 20.60
CA SER A 12 36.60 -64.45 20.88
C SER A 12 36.28 -63.12 21.54
N ASP A 13 37.07 -62.70 22.55
CA ASP A 13 36.88 -61.43 23.22
C ASP A 13 37.13 -60.25 22.30
N ASN A 14 38.15 -60.30 21.43
CA ASN A 14 38.38 -59.25 20.41
C ASN A 14 37.22 -59.16 19.42
N ILE A 15 36.68 -60.30 18.98
CA ILE A 15 35.52 -60.32 18.08
C ILE A 15 34.31 -59.68 18.77
N ASN A 16 34.02 -60.02 20.01
CA ASN A 16 32.93 -59.43 20.78
C ASN A 16 33.08 -57.90 20.95
N ASN A 17 34.29 -57.44 21.26
CA ASN A 17 34.58 -56.04 21.38
C ASN A 17 34.37 -55.28 20.04
N ILE A 18 34.85 -55.83 18.93
CA ILE A 18 34.63 -55.23 17.60
C ILE A 18 33.14 -55.22 17.23
N PHE A 19 32.41 -56.28 17.52
CA PHE A 19 30.93 -56.25 17.32
C PHE A 19 30.25 -55.18 18.15
N GLY A 20 30.70 -54.95 19.39
CA GLY A 20 30.21 -53.88 20.25
C GLY A 20 30.45 -52.48 19.64
N GLU A 21 31.67 -52.28 19.14
CA GLU A 21 32.05 -51.01 18.49
C GLU A 21 31.27 -50.75 17.20
N ILE A 22 31.10 -51.77 16.36
CA ILE A 22 30.28 -51.69 15.14
C ILE A 22 28.85 -51.28 15.45
N LYS A 23 28.25 -51.88 16.48
CA LYS A 23 26.88 -51.54 16.91
C LYS A 23 26.75 -50.09 17.38
N VAL A 24 27.73 -49.60 18.12
CA VAL A 24 27.78 -48.19 18.56
C VAL A 24 27.91 -47.24 17.36
N VAL A 25 28.82 -47.55 16.43
CA VAL A 25 29.02 -46.74 15.22
C VAL A 25 27.77 -46.73 14.33
N ASP A 26 27.11 -47.89 14.16
CA ASP A 26 25.87 -48.00 13.34
C ASP A 26 24.74 -47.17 13.98
N THR A 27 24.61 -47.20 15.31
CA THR A 27 23.63 -46.39 16.03
C THR A 27 23.90 -44.89 15.85
N LYS A 28 25.16 -44.48 15.97
CA LYS A 28 25.55 -43.07 15.72
C LYS A 28 25.27 -42.66 14.28
N ARG A 29 25.60 -43.53 13.32
CA ARG A 29 25.35 -43.29 11.90
C ARG A 29 23.85 -43.07 11.62
N ARG A 30 22.97 -43.93 12.17
CA ARG A 30 21.50 -43.77 12.02
C ARG A 30 21.04 -42.42 12.61
N GLY A 31 21.49 -42.09 13.82
CA GLY A 31 21.15 -40.78 14.43
C GLY A 31 21.57 -39.57 13.59
N ILE A 32 22.77 -39.64 12.96
CA ILE A 32 23.25 -38.59 12.07
C ILE A 32 22.37 -38.50 10.81
N LEU A 33 22.02 -39.64 10.19
CA LEU A 33 21.16 -39.67 9.02
C LEU A 33 19.76 -39.10 9.30
N ASP A 34 19.18 -39.41 10.48
CA ASP A 34 17.91 -38.83 10.90
C ASP A 34 18.00 -37.31 11.12
N ASN A 35 19.14 -36.84 11.65
CA ASN A 35 19.38 -35.41 11.82
C ASN A 35 19.53 -34.70 10.46
N ILE A 36 20.25 -35.31 9.50
CA ILE A 36 20.38 -34.78 8.13
C ILE A 36 18.99 -34.60 7.51
N LYS A 37 18.12 -35.62 7.58
CA LYS A 37 16.76 -35.51 7.07
C LYS A 37 15.97 -34.36 7.70
N LYS A 38 16.08 -34.20 9.03
CA LYS A 38 15.42 -33.10 9.73
C LYS A 38 15.94 -31.74 9.29
N VAL A 39 17.25 -31.60 9.06
CA VAL A 39 17.84 -30.37 8.56
C VAL A 39 17.32 -30.06 7.15
N GLU A 40 17.31 -31.03 6.24
CA GLU A 40 16.79 -30.86 4.88
C GLU A 40 15.30 -30.42 4.89
N GLU A 41 14.47 -31.02 5.74
CA GLU A 41 13.08 -30.62 5.90
C GLU A 41 12.94 -29.17 6.45
N LEU A 42 13.78 -28.80 7.42
CA LEU A 42 13.79 -27.47 7.99
C LEU A 42 14.30 -26.43 6.99
N GLU A 43 15.33 -26.74 6.23
CA GLU A 43 15.86 -25.87 5.16
C GLU A 43 14.78 -25.60 4.09
N SER A 44 14.08 -26.65 3.65
CA SER A 44 12.99 -26.50 2.70
C SER A 44 11.88 -25.56 3.22
N LYS A 45 11.48 -25.73 4.49
CA LYS A 45 10.51 -24.82 5.14
C LYS A 45 11.05 -23.41 5.28
N TYR A 46 12.31 -23.26 5.67
CA TYR A 46 12.95 -21.97 5.81
C TYR A 46 12.98 -21.19 4.49
N HIS A 47 13.34 -21.84 3.39
CA HIS A 47 13.33 -21.23 2.08
C HIS A 47 11.92 -20.82 1.64
N ALA A 48 10.90 -21.65 1.92
CA ALA A 48 9.51 -21.29 1.63
C ALA A 48 9.05 -20.04 2.41
N TYR A 49 9.40 -19.96 3.69
CA TYR A 49 9.09 -18.76 4.50
C TYR A 49 9.86 -17.53 4.06
N GLN A 50 11.12 -17.67 3.69
CA GLN A 50 11.93 -16.58 3.13
C GLN A 50 11.28 -16.03 1.85
N TYR A 51 10.93 -16.92 0.93
CA TYR A 51 10.25 -16.54 -0.30
C TYR A 51 8.92 -15.81 -0.04
N TYR A 52 8.12 -16.33 0.91
CA TYR A 52 6.88 -15.68 1.32
C TYR A 52 7.14 -14.28 1.91
N LEU A 53 8.11 -14.16 2.80
CA LEU A 53 8.47 -12.87 3.39
C LEU A 53 8.92 -11.86 2.34
N ASP A 54 9.72 -12.29 1.36
CA ASP A 54 10.16 -11.43 0.27
C ASP A 54 8.97 -11.00 -0.63
N ALA A 55 8.04 -11.91 -0.87
CA ALA A 55 6.84 -11.60 -1.66
C ALA A 55 5.91 -10.56 -0.98
N VAL A 56 5.78 -10.59 0.35
CA VAL A 56 4.88 -9.69 1.09
C VAL A 56 5.54 -8.38 1.52
N LYS A 57 6.83 -8.20 1.29
CA LYS A 57 7.52 -6.93 1.52
C LYS A 57 6.90 -5.81 0.68
N ARG A 58 7.12 -4.56 1.12
CA ARG A 58 6.64 -3.37 0.39
C ARG A 58 7.12 -3.30 -1.06
N ASP A 59 8.34 -3.75 -1.32
CA ASP A 59 9.01 -3.83 -2.62
C ASP A 59 8.81 -5.18 -3.35
N GLY A 60 7.93 -6.05 -2.82
CA GLY A 60 7.57 -7.33 -3.42
C GLY A 60 6.31 -7.24 -4.30
N VAL A 61 5.41 -8.24 -4.17
CA VAL A 61 4.16 -8.32 -4.95
C VAL A 61 3.30 -7.05 -4.86
N PRO A 62 3.13 -6.40 -3.68
CA PRO A 62 2.36 -5.16 -3.61
C PRO A 62 2.91 -4.06 -4.53
N TYR A 63 4.23 -3.92 -4.60
CA TYR A 63 4.88 -2.95 -5.49
C TYR A 63 4.59 -3.24 -6.96
N GLU A 64 4.72 -4.49 -7.39
CA GLU A 64 4.42 -4.88 -8.77
C GLU A 64 2.96 -4.61 -9.15
N LEU A 65 2.03 -4.89 -8.24
CA LEU A 65 0.60 -4.64 -8.47
C LEU A 65 0.31 -3.16 -8.63
N ILE A 66 0.88 -2.32 -7.76
CA ILE A 66 0.74 -0.87 -7.83
C ILE A 66 1.34 -0.33 -9.13
N THR A 67 2.56 -0.75 -9.48
CA THR A 67 3.23 -0.32 -10.72
C THR A 67 2.39 -0.63 -11.96
N LYS A 68 1.73 -1.79 -12.00
CA LYS A 68 0.84 -2.17 -13.10
C LYS A 68 -0.46 -1.35 -13.14
N ALA A 69 -0.97 -0.94 -11.99
CA ALA A 69 -2.20 -0.15 -11.90
C ALA A 69 -1.97 1.36 -12.11
N LEU A 70 -0.75 1.83 -11.88
CA LEU A 70 -0.43 3.26 -11.86
C LEU A 70 -0.76 4.00 -13.15
N PRO A 71 -0.48 3.49 -14.38
CA PRO A 71 -0.87 4.17 -15.61
C PRO A 71 -2.38 4.33 -15.76
N THR A 72 -3.17 3.36 -15.28
CA THR A 72 -4.64 3.45 -15.31
C THR A 72 -5.15 4.51 -14.34
N ILE A 73 -4.55 4.57 -13.14
CA ILE A 73 -4.86 5.59 -12.14
C ILE A 73 -4.50 6.98 -12.67
N GLU A 74 -3.30 7.13 -13.26
CA GLU A 74 -2.83 8.39 -13.85
C GLU A 74 -3.77 8.88 -14.97
N GLY A 75 -4.16 7.98 -15.87
CA GLY A 75 -5.11 8.32 -16.93
C GLY A 75 -6.45 8.79 -16.39
N GLU A 76 -6.99 8.13 -15.36
CA GLU A 76 -8.26 8.53 -14.75
C GLU A 76 -8.15 9.87 -14.00
N VAL A 77 -7.06 10.08 -13.26
CA VAL A 77 -6.78 11.35 -12.57
C VAL A 77 -6.69 12.49 -13.58
N ASN A 78 -5.96 12.30 -14.68
CA ASN A 78 -5.80 13.32 -15.72
C ASN A 78 -7.09 13.57 -16.51
N ASN A 79 -7.95 12.58 -16.69
CA ASN A 79 -9.30 12.79 -17.24
C ASN A 79 -10.18 13.69 -16.35
N ILE A 80 -10.01 13.58 -15.03
CA ILE A 80 -10.70 14.46 -14.07
C ILE A 80 -10.10 15.86 -14.13
N LEU A 81 -8.79 15.98 -14.06
CA LEU A 81 -8.08 17.26 -14.09
C LEU A 81 -8.34 18.07 -15.35
N ALA A 82 -8.39 17.43 -16.50
CA ALA A 82 -8.67 18.09 -17.79
C ALA A 82 -10.02 18.84 -17.83
N GLN A 83 -10.96 18.54 -16.93
CA GLN A 83 -12.24 19.21 -16.79
C GLN A 83 -12.19 20.41 -15.83
N LEU A 84 -11.11 20.55 -15.06
CA LEU A 84 -11.03 21.46 -13.91
C LEU A 84 -9.89 22.48 -14.02
N VAL A 85 -8.78 22.07 -14.62
CA VAL A 85 -7.51 22.81 -14.60
C VAL A 85 -6.70 22.57 -15.89
N ASP A 86 -5.65 23.39 -16.12
CA ASP A 86 -4.81 23.34 -17.31
C ASP A 86 -3.52 22.52 -17.11
N PHE A 87 -3.36 21.83 -15.98
CA PHE A 87 -2.21 20.97 -15.71
C PHE A 87 -2.61 19.50 -15.63
N GLN A 88 -1.63 18.63 -15.74
CA GLN A 88 -1.74 17.20 -15.57
C GLN A 88 -0.89 16.72 -14.39
N MET A 89 -1.13 15.51 -13.95
CA MET A 89 -0.27 14.82 -12.98
C MET A 89 0.52 13.70 -13.65
N LEU A 90 1.76 13.56 -13.21
CA LEU A 90 2.64 12.43 -13.55
C LEU A 90 2.98 11.69 -12.27
N PHE A 91 2.87 10.37 -12.30
CA PHE A 91 3.23 9.48 -11.18
C PHE A 91 4.44 8.64 -11.53
N GLU A 92 5.52 8.80 -10.79
CA GLU A 92 6.74 8.04 -10.97
C GLU A 92 7.04 7.14 -9.79
N MET A 93 7.44 5.90 -10.08
CA MET A 93 7.87 4.93 -9.08
C MET A 93 9.39 4.92 -8.97
N ASP A 94 9.94 5.13 -7.77
CA ASP A 94 11.38 5.06 -7.49
C ASP A 94 11.83 3.77 -6.77
N GLY A 95 11.04 2.71 -6.88
CA GLY A 95 11.29 1.41 -6.22
C GLY A 95 10.68 1.27 -4.83
N LYS A 96 10.27 2.35 -4.16
CA LYS A 96 9.63 2.32 -2.84
C LYS A 96 8.50 3.34 -2.67
N ASN A 97 8.59 4.46 -3.36
CA ASN A 97 7.64 5.56 -3.24
C ASN A 97 7.02 5.86 -4.60
N ILE A 98 5.86 6.50 -4.55
CA ILE A 98 5.22 7.11 -5.71
C ILE A 98 5.49 8.61 -5.58
N ASN A 99 6.28 9.16 -6.48
CA ASN A 99 6.52 10.60 -6.59
C ASN A 99 5.45 11.20 -7.48
N ASN A 100 4.88 12.31 -7.06
CA ASN A 100 3.79 12.99 -7.73
C ASN A 100 4.29 14.31 -8.27
N TYR A 101 4.09 14.55 -9.56
CA TYR A 101 4.49 15.79 -10.22
C TYR A 101 3.28 16.46 -10.86
N ILE A 102 3.32 17.78 -10.92
CA ILE A 102 2.44 18.61 -11.75
C ILE A 102 3.18 18.93 -13.04
N VAL A 103 2.49 18.79 -14.16
CA VAL A 103 2.99 19.00 -15.52
C VAL A 103 2.09 20.00 -16.22
N TYR A 104 2.61 21.15 -16.54
CA TYR A 104 1.94 22.14 -17.40
C TYR A 104 2.33 21.95 -18.88
N ASP A 105 3.61 21.72 -19.11
CA ASP A 105 4.22 21.40 -20.40
C ASP A 105 5.55 20.66 -20.19
N ASP A 106 6.24 20.30 -21.27
CA ASP A 106 7.47 19.51 -21.23
C ASP A 106 8.62 20.16 -20.44
N ASP A 107 8.62 21.50 -20.32
CA ASP A 107 9.66 22.28 -19.61
C ASP A 107 9.23 22.65 -18.17
N ASN A 108 7.94 22.52 -17.87
CA ASN A 108 7.32 22.95 -16.62
C ASN A 108 6.78 21.76 -15.84
N VAL A 109 7.69 21.04 -15.17
CA VAL A 109 7.40 19.88 -14.32
C VAL A 109 8.03 20.10 -12.96
N TRP A 110 7.22 20.01 -11.88
CA TRP A 110 7.72 20.09 -10.51
C TRP A 110 6.96 19.22 -9.53
N PRO A 111 7.59 18.81 -8.43
CA PRO A 111 6.94 18.03 -7.39
C PRO A 111 5.66 18.70 -6.87
N LEU A 112 4.62 17.89 -6.63
CA LEU A 112 3.34 18.35 -6.09
C LEU A 112 3.49 19.14 -4.77
N GLU A 113 4.49 18.81 -3.96
CA GLU A 113 4.79 19.49 -2.69
C GLU A 113 5.20 20.95 -2.86
N LEU A 114 5.70 21.32 -4.03
CA LEU A 114 6.13 22.69 -4.36
C LEU A 114 5.03 23.51 -5.03
N SER A 115 3.89 22.91 -5.32
CA SER A 115 2.77 23.57 -5.98
C SER A 115 1.96 24.46 -5.02
N SER A 116 1.07 25.28 -5.57
CA SER A 116 0.16 26.15 -4.82
C SER A 116 -0.82 25.31 -3.97
N GLY A 117 -1.44 25.94 -2.99
CA GLY A 117 -2.43 25.29 -2.14
C GLY A 117 -3.63 24.78 -2.93
N MET A 118 -4.10 25.54 -3.93
CA MET A 118 -5.19 25.14 -4.81
C MET A 118 -4.83 23.94 -5.69
N GLU A 119 -3.67 23.98 -6.34
CA GLU A 119 -3.18 22.87 -7.17
C GLU A 119 -3.09 21.57 -6.36
N ARG A 120 -2.52 21.63 -5.15
CA ARG A 120 -2.47 20.48 -4.23
C ARG A 120 -3.83 19.95 -3.83
N PHE A 121 -4.78 20.88 -3.56
CA PHE A 121 -6.14 20.48 -3.18
C PHE A 121 -6.86 19.77 -4.32
N ILE A 122 -6.88 20.36 -5.53
CA ILE A 122 -7.54 19.78 -6.70
C ILE A 122 -6.89 18.46 -7.08
N SER A 123 -5.56 18.39 -7.11
CA SER A 123 -4.82 17.15 -7.38
C SER A 123 -5.14 16.05 -6.36
N SER A 124 -5.15 16.39 -5.07
CA SER A 124 -5.50 15.43 -4.00
C SER A 124 -6.93 14.90 -4.15
N LEU A 125 -7.88 15.77 -4.52
CA LEU A 125 -9.26 15.37 -4.75
C LEU A 125 -9.40 14.51 -6.01
N ALA A 126 -8.74 14.88 -7.10
CA ALA A 126 -8.72 14.12 -8.34
C ALA A 126 -8.14 12.71 -8.14
N ILE A 127 -7.04 12.58 -7.37
CA ILE A 127 -6.47 11.28 -7.01
C ILE A 127 -7.49 10.43 -6.24
N ARG A 128 -8.17 11.01 -5.24
CA ARG A 128 -9.15 10.27 -4.43
C ARG A 128 -10.33 9.78 -5.27
N VAL A 129 -10.88 10.64 -6.11
CA VAL A 129 -12.00 10.28 -7.01
C VAL A 129 -11.54 9.29 -8.07
N GLY A 130 -10.36 9.49 -8.67
CA GLY A 130 -9.76 8.56 -9.62
C GLY A 130 -9.55 7.17 -9.03
N LEU A 131 -9.06 7.08 -7.79
CA LEU A 131 -8.92 5.81 -7.08
C LEU A 131 -10.27 5.12 -6.82
N ILE A 132 -11.32 5.89 -6.50
CA ILE A 132 -12.68 5.34 -6.36
C ILE A 132 -13.17 4.78 -7.71
N ASN A 133 -12.91 5.47 -8.81
CA ASN A 133 -13.34 5.08 -10.15
C ASN A 133 -12.63 3.82 -10.66
N VAL A 134 -11.33 3.68 -10.38
CA VAL A 134 -10.51 2.51 -10.78
C VAL A 134 -10.72 1.31 -9.86
N SER A 135 -11.18 1.55 -8.62
CA SER A 135 -11.39 0.49 -7.63
C SER A 135 -12.52 -0.47 -8.03
N ASN A 136 -12.31 -1.77 -7.78
CA ASN A 136 -13.35 -2.81 -7.89
C ASN A 136 -14.29 -2.86 -6.66
N LEU A 137 -14.13 -1.96 -5.70
CA LEU A 137 -14.99 -1.88 -4.52
C LEU A 137 -16.34 -1.24 -4.86
N PRO A 138 -17.40 -1.54 -4.11
CA PRO A 138 -18.68 -0.86 -4.27
C PRO A 138 -18.50 0.65 -4.16
N ARG A 139 -18.98 1.37 -5.18
CA ARG A 139 -18.85 2.83 -5.23
C ARG A 139 -19.83 3.47 -4.25
N SER A 140 -19.34 4.39 -3.43
CA SER A 140 -20.19 5.23 -2.59
C SER A 140 -20.93 6.26 -3.44
N ASN A 141 -22.21 6.48 -3.14
CA ASN A 141 -23.00 7.58 -3.71
C ASN A 141 -22.86 8.88 -2.91
N PHE A 142 -22.07 8.86 -1.86
CA PHE A 142 -21.86 9.96 -0.92
C PHE A 142 -20.38 10.33 -0.87
N LEU A 143 -20.09 11.65 -0.90
CA LEU A 143 -18.78 12.23 -0.67
C LEU A 143 -18.88 13.30 0.42
N ALA A 144 -18.00 13.26 1.40
CA ALA A 144 -17.82 14.33 2.39
C ALA A 144 -16.45 14.97 2.23
N ILE A 145 -16.42 16.31 2.13
CA ILE A 145 -15.20 17.10 2.06
C ILE A 145 -15.22 18.06 3.25
N ASP A 146 -14.32 17.80 4.21
CA ASP A 146 -14.18 18.60 5.40
C ASP A 146 -12.97 19.54 5.24
N GLU A 147 -13.24 20.83 5.07
CA GLU A 147 -12.26 21.88 4.83
C GLU A 147 -11.38 21.67 3.56
N GLY A 148 -10.25 22.39 3.49
CA GLY A 148 -9.35 22.35 2.31
C GLY A 148 -9.55 23.54 1.37
N TRP A 149 -10.59 24.32 1.56
CA TRP A 149 -10.97 25.44 0.71
C TRP A 149 -10.23 26.75 1.07
N GLY A 150 -9.57 26.82 2.22
CA GLY A 150 -8.88 28.01 2.73
C GLY A 150 -7.68 28.49 1.89
N THR A 151 -7.28 27.69 0.90
CA THR A 151 -6.20 28.03 -0.05
C THR A 151 -6.73 28.58 -1.38
N MET A 152 -8.06 28.77 -1.50
CA MET A 152 -8.70 29.25 -2.72
C MET A 152 -8.90 30.76 -2.63
N ASP A 153 -8.30 31.48 -3.56
CA ASP A 153 -8.49 32.92 -3.76
C ASP A 153 -9.77 33.17 -4.57
N SER A 154 -10.30 34.39 -4.47
CA SER A 154 -11.48 34.81 -5.22
C SER A 154 -11.37 34.62 -6.73
N ASP A 155 -10.14 34.64 -7.27
CA ASP A 155 -9.87 34.48 -8.69
C ASP A 155 -10.09 33.03 -9.19
N ASN A 156 -10.15 32.07 -8.27
CA ASN A 156 -10.30 30.64 -8.55
C ASN A 156 -11.74 30.11 -8.42
N LEU A 157 -12.73 30.98 -8.23
CA LEU A 157 -14.14 30.61 -8.07
C LEU A 157 -14.68 29.80 -9.25
N ASN A 158 -14.26 30.10 -10.47
CA ASN A 158 -14.69 29.34 -11.66
C ASN A 158 -14.25 27.86 -11.58
N SER A 159 -13.05 27.60 -11.10
CA SER A 159 -12.55 26.22 -10.91
C SER A 159 -13.33 25.48 -9.82
N VAL A 160 -13.75 26.20 -8.77
CA VAL A 160 -14.61 25.65 -7.70
C VAL A 160 -15.99 25.28 -8.26
N TYR A 161 -16.61 26.12 -9.07
CA TYR A 161 -17.89 25.81 -9.72
C TYR A 161 -17.76 24.57 -10.63
N SER A 162 -16.74 24.52 -11.46
CA SER A 162 -16.48 23.37 -12.34
C SER A 162 -16.29 22.08 -11.53
N LEU A 163 -15.54 22.18 -10.44
CA LEU A 163 -15.33 21.06 -9.49
C LEU A 163 -16.65 20.58 -8.90
N PHE A 164 -17.52 21.48 -8.44
CA PHE A 164 -18.81 21.09 -7.88
C PHE A 164 -19.73 20.46 -8.91
N GLN A 165 -19.77 20.99 -10.11
CA GLN A 165 -20.52 20.39 -11.22
C GLN A 165 -20.02 18.97 -11.53
N TYR A 166 -18.70 18.79 -11.55
CA TYR A 166 -18.09 17.48 -11.70
C TYR A 166 -18.50 16.53 -10.55
N LEU A 167 -18.37 16.94 -9.29
CA LEU A 167 -18.74 16.13 -8.12
C LEU A 167 -20.24 15.76 -8.12
N LYS A 168 -21.12 16.68 -8.49
CA LYS A 168 -22.56 16.40 -8.65
C LYS A 168 -22.84 15.34 -9.72
N SER A 169 -22.03 15.27 -10.77
CA SER A 169 -22.17 14.24 -11.78
C SER A 169 -21.70 12.85 -11.29
N GLN A 170 -20.80 12.83 -10.30
CA GLN A 170 -20.17 11.61 -9.80
C GLN A 170 -20.86 11.04 -8.56
N PHE A 171 -21.42 11.89 -7.69
CA PHE A 171 -22.00 11.51 -6.41
C PHE A 171 -23.44 12.02 -6.31
N GLN A 172 -24.32 11.19 -5.73
CA GLN A 172 -25.71 11.55 -5.51
C GLN A 172 -25.86 12.60 -4.41
N PHE A 173 -24.94 12.58 -3.44
CA PHE A 173 -24.91 13.53 -2.34
C PHE A 173 -23.45 13.90 -2.01
N THR A 174 -23.18 15.21 -1.99
CA THR A 174 -21.86 15.74 -1.59
C THR A 174 -22.04 16.68 -0.42
N LEU A 175 -21.41 16.36 0.73
CA LEU A 175 -21.38 17.21 1.90
C LEU A 175 -20.07 18.01 1.90
N ILE A 176 -20.17 19.34 2.00
CA ILE A 176 -19.03 20.24 2.03
C ILE A 176 -19.07 20.99 3.36
N VAL A 177 -18.01 20.88 4.15
CA VAL A 177 -17.81 21.66 5.35
C VAL A 177 -16.79 22.77 5.04
N SER A 178 -17.19 24.02 5.21
CA SER A 178 -16.37 25.19 4.92
C SER A 178 -16.75 26.37 5.80
N HIS A 179 -15.77 27.23 6.07
CA HIS A 179 -15.96 28.50 6.75
C HIS A 179 -15.85 29.71 5.78
N ILE A 180 -15.81 29.46 4.46
CA ILE A 180 -15.60 30.46 3.42
C ILE A 180 -16.95 30.92 2.85
N ASP A 181 -17.25 32.19 3.03
CA ASP A 181 -18.53 32.78 2.60
C ASP A 181 -18.75 32.74 1.08
N SER A 182 -17.71 32.88 0.27
CA SER A 182 -17.82 32.83 -1.19
C SER A 182 -18.28 31.48 -1.77
N MET A 183 -18.30 30.42 -0.97
CA MET A 183 -18.79 29.12 -1.38
C MET A 183 -20.32 28.96 -1.26
N ARG A 184 -20.99 29.87 -0.57
CA ARG A 184 -22.45 29.83 -0.35
C ARG A 184 -23.22 29.76 -1.66
N ASP A 185 -22.79 30.53 -2.64
CA ASP A 185 -23.46 30.62 -3.94
C ASP A 185 -23.21 29.41 -4.86
N ALA A 186 -22.23 28.55 -4.48
CA ALA A 186 -21.85 27.40 -5.30
C ALA A 186 -22.56 26.08 -4.90
N VAL A 187 -23.29 26.07 -3.77
CA VAL A 187 -23.99 24.89 -3.24
C VAL A 187 -25.51 24.98 -3.46
N ASP A 188 -26.17 23.82 -3.52
CA ASP A 188 -27.65 23.76 -3.72
C ASP A 188 -28.42 24.05 -2.44
N SER A 189 -27.85 23.75 -1.29
CA SER A 189 -28.47 23.95 0.03
C SER A 189 -27.40 24.29 1.05
N LEU A 190 -27.70 25.24 1.90
CA LEU A 190 -26.82 25.71 2.95
C LEU A 190 -27.35 25.33 4.34
N LEU A 191 -26.47 24.76 5.15
CA LEU A 191 -26.74 24.52 6.57
C LEU A 191 -25.76 25.38 7.38
N GLU A 192 -26.26 26.46 7.96
CA GLU A 192 -25.42 27.35 8.76
C GLU A 192 -25.42 26.93 10.23
N ILE A 193 -24.22 26.71 10.78
CA ILE A 193 -24.02 26.40 12.20
C ILE A 193 -23.44 27.62 12.89
N LYS A 194 -24.25 28.24 13.79
CA LYS A 194 -23.80 29.36 14.64
C LYS A 194 -23.56 28.90 16.05
N LYS A 195 -22.42 29.29 16.60
CA LYS A 195 -22.10 29.05 18.01
C LYS A 195 -22.34 30.33 18.81
N GLU A 196 -23.32 30.32 19.70
CA GLU A 196 -23.60 31.38 20.64
C GLU A 196 -23.29 30.94 22.07
N LYS A 197 -22.26 31.54 22.68
CA LYS A 197 -21.75 31.17 24.02
C LYS A 197 -21.34 29.71 24.11
N SER A 198 -22.18 28.87 24.72
CA SER A 198 -21.91 27.44 24.94
C SER A 198 -22.80 26.52 24.12
N PHE A 199 -23.67 27.05 23.26
CA PHE A 199 -24.63 26.30 22.45
C PHE A 199 -24.39 26.55 20.97
N SER A 200 -24.66 25.53 20.16
CA SER A 200 -24.67 25.66 18.70
C SER A 200 -26.12 25.58 18.21
N SER A 201 -26.48 26.49 17.31
CA SER A 201 -27.78 26.50 16.62
C SER A 201 -27.58 26.22 15.15
N ILE A 202 -28.55 25.57 14.54
CA ILE A 202 -28.56 25.21 13.11
C ILE A 202 -29.65 26.04 12.43
N ASN A 203 -29.30 26.74 11.36
CA ASN A 203 -30.22 27.41 10.47
C ASN A 203 -30.16 26.75 9.10
N PHE A 204 -31.33 26.46 8.53
CA PHE A 204 -31.49 25.95 7.16
C PHE A 204 -31.97 27.13 6.30
N ASP A 205 -31.23 27.44 5.24
CA ASP A 205 -31.65 28.32 4.15
C ASP A 205 -31.95 27.49 2.92
#